data_5f1f9f8d902bbe589c99a6382b1b66ce
#
_entry.id   5f1f9f8d902bbe589c99a6382b1b66ce
#
_cell.length_a   1.000
_cell.length_b   1.000
_cell.length_c   1.000
_cell.angle_alpha   90.00
_cell.angle_beta   90.00
_cell.angle_gamma   90.00
#
_symmetry.space_group_name_H-M   'P 1'
#
loop_
_entity.id
_entity.type
_entity.pdbx_description
1 polymer ?
#
loop_
_entity_poly.entity_id
_entity_poly.type
_entity_poly.pdbx_seq_one_letter_code
_entity_poly.pdbx_strand_id
1 'polypeptide(L)'
;MNKEGITVAGNLIADVVYTIDVYPQKGNLTWMRNPVAHTGGINNLIIDLARLDSKIPIKVSGVVGDDENGQFIVDSLREYPNINIEGIVKKGRTAVTFAMTEKESKQRTFFFDPGTSLEFNEKQIDFKKIKADIFHLEYLLLLGTLDQPDEDYGTKAAKVLATAQKYEMETSVDMVSEEGNRYQKVVWPALKYTDYCVVNEVEGTGVTGIQLYDKDGIKEENM
;
A
#
# COMPACT_ATOMS: atom_id res chain seq x y z
N MET A 1 -29.33 -1.35 -4.99
CA MET A 1 -28.64 -0.05 -4.97
C MET A 1 -27.56 -0.13 -6.02
N ASN A 2 -27.47 0.83 -6.94
CA ASN A 2 -26.36 0.84 -7.87
C ASN A 2 -25.06 1.05 -7.08
N LYS A 3 -24.20 0.06 -7.07
CA LYS A 3 -22.81 0.19 -6.63
C LYS A 3 -22.07 0.74 -7.82
N GLU A 4 -21.14 1.62 -7.60
CA GLU A 4 -20.35 2.18 -8.68
C GLU A 4 -18.96 2.53 -8.14
N GLY A 5 -17.94 2.10 -8.84
CA GLY A 5 -16.57 2.51 -8.61
C GLY A 5 -15.78 1.67 -7.62
N ILE A 6 -14.69 2.25 -7.13
CA ILE A 6 -13.68 1.57 -6.32
C ILE A 6 -13.47 2.33 -5.02
N THR A 7 -13.40 1.60 -3.91
CA THR A 7 -12.85 2.15 -2.66
C THR A 7 -11.45 1.62 -2.47
N VAL A 8 -10.49 2.51 -2.31
CA VAL A 8 -9.09 2.18 -2.03
C VAL A 8 -8.78 2.57 -0.60
N ALA A 9 -8.37 1.60 0.20
CA ALA A 9 -8.06 1.76 1.61
C ALA A 9 -6.63 1.33 1.91
N GLY A 10 -5.91 2.08 2.76
CA GLY A 10 -4.55 1.68 3.13
C GLY A 10 -3.60 2.83 3.42
N ASN A 11 -2.34 2.62 3.07
CA ASN A 11 -1.23 3.49 3.43
C ASN A 11 -1.11 4.69 2.48
N LEU A 12 -1.33 5.88 3.03
CA LEU A 12 -1.06 7.16 2.38
C LEU A 12 0.37 7.59 2.75
N ILE A 13 1.29 7.54 1.80
CA ILE A 13 2.72 7.71 2.02
C ILE A 13 3.25 8.87 1.19
N ALA A 14 4.17 9.65 1.73
CA ALA A 14 4.99 10.57 0.97
C ALA A 14 6.34 9.92 0.64
N ASP A 15 6.70 9.87 -0.63
CA ASP A 15 7.98 9.33 -1.07
C ASP A 15 8.95 10.48 -1.36
N VAL A 16 10.13 10.44 -0.75
CA VAL A 16 11.21 11.38 -1.03
C VAL A 16 12.37 10.62 -1.69
N VAL A 17 12.54 10.88 -2.98
CA VAL A 17 13.55 10.20 -3.79
C VAL A 17 14.82 11.04 -3.84
N TYR A 18 15.96 10.44 -3.51
CA TYR A 18 17.30 11.02 -3.61
C TYR A 18 18.15 10.24 -4.58
N THR A 19 19.00 10.95 -5.34
CA THR A 19 20.12 10.33 -6.04
C THR A 19 21.33 10.35 -5.13
N ILE A 20 21.99 9.20 -4.95
CA ILE A 20 23.24 9.06 -4.23
C ILE A 20 24.38 8.71 -5.20
N ASP A 21 25.59 9.17 -4.90
CA ASP A 21 26.74 8.88 -5.76
C ASP A 21 27.15 7.40 -5.68
N VAL A 22 27.12 6.83 -4.46
CA VAL A 22 27.42 5.43 -4.15
C VAL A 22 26.73 5.04 -2.85
N TYR A 23 26.42 3.76 -2.70
CA TYR A 23 25.90 3.26 -1.41
C TYR A 23 27.06 3.17 -0.41
N PRO A 24 27.06 3.97 0.67
CA PRO A 24 28.24 4.02 1.55
C PRO A 24 28.35 2.77 2.42
N GLN A 25 29.58 2.37 2.71
CA GLN A 25 29.81 1.40 3.79
C GLN A 25 29.41 2.00 5.14
N LYS A 26 29.08 1.14 6.12
CA LYS A 26 28.71 1.58 7.46
C LYS A 26 29.78 2.50 8.05
N GLY A 27 29.37 3.66 8.55
CA GLY A 27 30.25 4.67 9.11
C GLY A 27 30.79 5.71 8.11
N ASN A 28 30.59 5.49 6.81
CA ASN A 28 31.03 6.42 5.76
C ASN A 28 29.89 7.34 5.31
N LEU A 29 30.24 8.40 4.61
CA LEU A 29 29.32 9.40 4.06
C LEU A 29 29.24 9.26 2.52
N THR A 30 28.05 9.46 1.98
CA THR A 30 27.82 9.72 0.56
C THR A 30 27.03 11.02 0.37
N TRP A 31 27.13 11.59 -0.82
CA TRP A 31 26.37 12.78 -1.18
C TRP A 31 24.98 12.39 -1.66
N MET A 32 23.95 13.06 -1.12
CA MET A 32 22.57 12.99 -1.61
C MET A 32 22.26 14.24 -2.43
N ARG A 33 21.62 14.05 -3.58
CA ARG A 33 21.29 15.11 -4.52
C ARG A 33 19.87 14.98 -5.02
N ASN A 34 19.34 16.09 -5.52
CA ASN A 34 18.08 16.16 -6.25
C ASN A 34 16.89 15.50 -5.50
N PRO A 35 16.56 15.99 -4.30
CA PRO A 35 15.35 15.49 -3.63
C PRO A 35 14.11 15.79 -4.49
N VAL A 36 13.32 14.76 -4.74
CA VAL A 36 12.03 14.89 -5.42
C VAL A 36 10.98 14.24 -4.54
N ALA A 37 9.95 15.02 -4.18
CA ALA A 37 8.81 14.49 -3.45
C ALA A 37 7.76 13.93 -4.42
N HIS A 38 7.29 12.74 -4.13
CA HIS A 38 6.20 12.07 -4.83
C HIS A 38 5.17 11.59 -3.82
N THR A 39 3.98 11.29 -4.29
CA THR A 39 3.02 10.51 -3.52
C THR A 39 3.35 9.03 -3.66
N GLY A 40 3.15 8.25 -2.60
CA GLY A 40 3.39 6.80 -2.55
C GLY A 40 2.25 6.07 -1.87
N GLY A 41 2.40 4.76 -1.67
CA GLY A 41 1.34 3.92 -1.15
C GLY A 41 0.13 3.89 -2.08
N ILE A 42 -1.07 3.84 -1.51
CA ILE A 42 -2.32 3.80 -2.29
C ILE A 42 -2.51 4.99 -3.24
N ASN A 43 -1.78 6.10 -3.05
CA ASN A 43 -1.93 7.27 -3.93
C ASN A 43 -1.58 6.96 -5.38
N ASN A 44 -0.57 6.12 -5.63
CA ASN A 44 -0.16 5.77 -6.98
C ASN A 44 -1.30 5.07 -7.72
N LEU A 45 -1.88 4.04 -7.10
CA LEU A 45 -3.04 3.32 -7.65
C LEU A 45 -4.23 4.26 -7.88
N ILE A 46 -4.56 5.10 -6.90
CA ILE A 46 -5.69 6.03 -6.96
C ILE A 46 -5.53 7.01 -8.13
N ILE A 47 -4.35 7.62 -8.25
CA ILE A 47 -4.07 8.59 -9.31
C ILE A 47 -4.06 7.93 -10.68
N ASP A 48 -3.50 6.73 -10.80
CA ASP A 48 -3.47 6.00 -12.06
C ASP A 48 -4.89 5.58 -12.48
N LEU A 49 -5.71 5.08 -11.57
CA LEU A 49 -7.11 4.79 -11.84
C LEU A 49 -7.88 6.05 -12.29
N ALA A 50 -7.67 7.17 -11.62
CA ALA A 50 -8.33 8.44 -11.96
C ALA A 50 -7.93 8.95 -13.35
N ARG A 51 -6.69 8.70 -13.76
CA ARG A 51 -6.18 9.05 -15.10
C ARG A 51 -6.65 8.10 -16.19
N LEU A 52 -6.77 6.80 -15.89
CA LEU A 52 -7.23 5.79 -16.83
C LEU A 52 -8.68 6.02 -17.25
N ASP A 53 -9.55 6.31 -16.29
CA ASP A 53 -10.94 6.68 -16.57
C ASP A 53 -11.49 7.64 -15.52
N SER A 54 -11.63 8.90 -15.91
CA SER A 54 -12.17 9.96 -15.05
C SER A 54 -13.66 9.78 -14.68
N LYS A 55 -14.34 8.78 -15.21
CA LYS A 55 -15.74 8.47 -14.88
C LYS A 55 -15.86 7.47 -13.75
N ILE A 56 -14.79 6.74 -13.42
CA ILE A 56 -14.81 5.79 -12.29
C ILE A 56 -14.79 6.59 -10.99
N PRO A 57 -15.82 6.51 -10.14
CA PRO A 57 -15.79 7.11 -8.81
C PRO A 57 -14.79 6.36 -7.93
N ILE A 58 -13.85 7.08 -7.34
CA ILE A 58 -12.84 6.51 -6.44
C ILE A 58 -13.03 7.10 -5.06
N LYS A 59 -13.16 6.26 -4.04
CA LYS A 59 -13.20 6.65 -2.64
C LYS A 59 -11.91 6.25 -1.95
N VAL A 60 -11.38 7.15 -1.15
CA VAL A 60 -10.13 6.92 -0.42
C VAL A 60 -10.44 6.78 1.05
N SER A 61 -9.85 5.75 1.69
CA SER A 61 -9.89 5.58 3.14
C SER A 61 -8.46 5.37 3.67
N GLY A 62 -8.00 6.26 4.52
CA GLY A 62 -6.64 6.22 5.04
C GLY A 62 -6.38 7.28 6.09
N VAL A 63 -5.14 7.33 6.57
CA VAL A 63 -4.70 8.33 7.56
C VAL A 63 -3.47 9.04 7.02
N VAL A 64 -3.48 10.36 7.10
CA VAL A 64 -2.31 11.21 6.86
C VAL A 64 -1.99 12.01 8.13
N GLY A 65 -0.77 12.50 8.25
CA GLY A 65 -0.39 13.40 9.31
C GLY A 65 -1.04 14.78 9.18
N ASP A 66 -1.02 15.52 10.29
CA ASP A 66 -1.33 16.95 10.29
C ASP A 66 -0.04 17.75 10.07
N ASP A 67 0.61 17.46 8.94
CA ASP A 67 1.90 17.99 8.51
C ASP A 67 1.93 18.32 7.01
N GLU A 68 3.04 18.89 6.54
CA GLU A 68 3.22 19.30 5.13
C GLU A 68 3.10 18.10 4.18
N ASN A 69 3.61 16.94 4.54
CA ASN A 69 3.51 15.72 3.72
C ASN A 69 2.05 15.26 3.59
N GLY A 70 1.28 15.29 4.70
CA GLY A 70 -0.14 14.96 4.67
C GLY A 70 -0.95 15.95 3.84
N GLN A 71 -0.62 17.22 3.91
CA GLN A 71 -1.26 18.25 3.08
C GLN A 71 -0.91 18.05 1.60
N PHE A 72 0.36 17.76 1.27
CA PHE A 72 0.82 17.46 -0.09
C PHE A 72 0.05 16.28 -0.71
N ILE A 73 -0.12 15.18 0.04
CA ILE A 73 -0.90 14.02 -0.40
C ILE A 73 -2.35 14.42 -0.70
N VAL A 74 -2.99 15.09 0.25
CA VAL A 74 -4.40 15.49 0.11
C VAL A 74 -4.59 16.42 -1.08
N ASP A 75 -3.70 17.37 -1.30
CA ASP A 75 -3.80 18.33 -2.41
C ASP A 75 -3.59 17.64 -3.76
N SER A 76 -2.67 16.68 -3.86
CA SER A 76 -2.47 15.90 -5.09
C SER A 76 -3.70 15.06 -5.49
N LEU A 77 -4.43 14.52 -4.51
CA LEU A 77 -5.67 13.78 -4.77
C LEU A 77 -6.82 14.70 -5.18
N ARG A 78 -6.87 15.92 -4.67
CA ARG A 78 -7.90 16.93 -5.02
C ARG A 78 -7.83 17.42 -6.45
N GLU A 79 -6.72 17.22 -7.14
CA GLU A 79 -6.61 17.56 -8.56
C GLU A 79 -7.55 16.74 -9.44
N TYR A 80 -8.05 15.60 -8.95
CA TYR A 80 -8.89 14.68 -9.69
C TYR A 80 -10.34 14.73 -9.19
N PRO A 81 -11.30 15.21 -10.01
CA PRO A 81 -12.67 15.44 -9.57
C PRO A 81 -13.46 14.15 -9.26
N ASN A 82 -12.99 13.00 -9.74
CA ASN A 82 -13.59 11.70 -9.49
C ASN A 82 -13.05 11.01 -8.22
N ILE A 83 -12.16 11.66 -7.48
CA ILE A 83 -11.63 11.14 -6.21
C ILE A 83 -12.35 11.79 -5.03
N ASN A 84 -12.99 10.98 -4.20
CA ASN A 84 -13.58 11.39 -2.93
C ASN A 84 -12.63 11.08 -1.78
N ILE A 85 -12.17 12.12 -1.09
CA ILE A 85 -11.20 12.06 0.02
C ILE A 85 -11.82 12.18 1.41
N GLU A 86 -13.14 12.15 1.55
CA GLU A 86 -13.85 12.30 2.83
C GLU A 86 -13.49 11.20 3.84
N GLY A 87 -13.00 10.05 3.37
CA GLY A 87 -12.51 8.96 4.22
C GLY A 87 -11.06 9.11 4.70
N ILE A 88 -10.39 10.22 4.37
CA ILE A 88 -9.04 10.51 4.87
C ILE A 88 -9.12 11.19 6.22
N VAL A 89 -8.49 10.60 7.23
CA VAL A 89 -8.35 11.17 8.58
C VAL A 89 -7.00 11.84 8.70
N LYS A 90 -6.96 13.09 9.22
CA LYS A 90 -5.72 13.79 9.54
C LYS A 90 -5.38 13.58 11.01
N LYS A 91 -4.22 12.97 11.28
CA LYS A 91 -3.76 12.72 12.65
C LYS A 91 -2.29 12.31 12.68
N GLY A 92 -1.52 12.85 13.61
CA GLY A 92 -0.13 12.43 13.83
C GLY A 92 0.82 12.89 12.73
N ARG A 93 1.77 12.04 12.34
CA ARG A 93 2.84 12.32 11.38
C ARG A 93 2.72 11.39 10.17
N THR A 94 2.69 11.97 8.97
CA THR A 94 2.55 11.21 7.72
C THR A 94 3.67 10.16 7.58
N ALA A 95 3.31 8.99 7.08
CA ALA A 95 4.27 7.97 6.69
C ALA A 95 5.16 8.49 5.54
N VAL A 96 6.46 8.22 5.62
CA VAL A 96 7.43 8.69 4.62
C VAL A 96 8.35 7.55 4.20
N THR A 97 8.56 7.42 2.90
CA THR A 97 9.63 6.58 2.34
C THR A 97 10.76 7.45 1.82
N PHE A 98 11.97 7.20 2.26
CA PHE A 98 13.17 7.75 1.65
C PHE A 98 13.76 6.73 0.69
N ALA A 99 13.69 7.02 -0.60
CA ALA A 99 14.22 6.16 -1.66
C ALA A 99 15.58 6.66 -2.12
N MET A 100 16.62 5.90 -1.85
CA MET A 100 17.98 6.19 -2.29
C MET A 100 18.25 5.48 -3.62
N THR A 101 18.41 6.25 -4.69
CA THR A 101 18.73 5.72 -6.03
C THR A 101 20.22 5.93 -6.31
N GLU A 102 20.96 4.86 -6.44
CA GLU A 102 22.39 4.95 -6.82
C GLU A 102 22.55 5.39 -8.27
N LYS A 103 23.46 6.35 -8.49
CA LYS A 103 23.62 7.03 -9.77
C LYS A 103 23.99 6.11 -10.93
N GLU A 104 24.89 5.15 -10.69
CA GLU A 104 25.42 4.26 -11.75
C GLU A 104 24.53 3.03 -11.95
N SER A 105 24.28 2.26 -10.90
CA SER A 105 23.52 1.01 -10.98
C SER A 105 22.02 1.22 -11.17
N LYS A 106 21.50 2.43 -10.86
CA LYS A 106 20.06 2.74 -10.82
C LYS A 106 19.28 1.91 -9.79
N GLN A 107 19.96 1.14 -8.95
CA GLN A 107 19.32 0.40 -7.88
C GLN A 107 18.77 1.33 -6.82
N ARG A 108 17.62 0.96 -6.25
CA ARG A 108 16.95 1.71 -5.20
C ARG A 108 16.96 0.93 -3.89
N THR A 109 17.16 1.65 -2.81
CA THR A 109 16.98 1.14 -1.44
C THR A 109 16.05 2.07 -0.69
N PHE A 110 15.16 1.48 0.08
CA PHE A 110 14.09 2.21 0.74
C PHE A 110 14.28 2.23 2.24
N PHE A 111 14.07 3.39 2.84
CA PHE A 111 14.00 3.59 4.28
C PHE A 111 12.62 4.10 4.62
N PHE A 112 11.85 3.31 5.34
CA PHE A 112 10.47 3.61 5.63
C PHE A 112 10.28 4.08 7.07
N ASP A 113 9.67 5.25 7.20
CA ASP A 113 9.16 5.77 8.46
C ASP A 113 7.64 5.55 8.49
N PRO A 114 7.15 4.63 9.31
CA PRO A 114 5.77 4.16 9.23
C PRO A 114 4.73 5.22 9.61
N GLY A 115 5.06 6.19 10.46
CA GLY A 115 4.14 7.26 10.84
C GLY A 115 2.71 6.77 11.05
N THR A 116 1.76 7.38 10.33
CA THR A 116 0.32 7.07 10.38
C THR A 116 -0.06 5.69 9.84
N SER A 117 0.84 4.99 9.11
CA SER A 117 0.59 3.61 8.65
C SER A 117 0.38 2.65 9.84
N LEU A 118 0.95 2.95 11.01
CA LEU A 118 0.73 2.16 12.22
C LEU A 118 -0.63 2.41 12.87
N GLU A 119 -1.31 3.50 12.52
CA GLU A 119 -2.54 3.95 13.19
C GLU A 119 -3.81 3.64 12.39
N PHE A 120 -3.67 3.34 11.09
CA PHE A 120 -4.81 2.98 10.26
C PHE A 120 -5.44 1.66 10.73
N ASN A 121 -6.75 1.70 10.99
CA ASN A 121 -7.48 0.55 11.53
C ASN A 121 -8.93 0.51 11.02
N GLU A 122 -9.64 -0.57 11.34
CA GLU A 122 -11.00 -0.84 10.87
C GLU A 122 -12.04 0.25 11.22
N LYS A 123 -11.81 1.04 12.28
CA LYS A 123 -12.75 2.10 12.71
C LYS A 123 -12.77 3.29 11.76
N GLN A 124 -11.73 3.43 10.93
CA GLN A 124 -11.64 4.50 9.93
C GLN A 124 -12.28 4.10 8.59
N ILE A 125 -12.79 2.87 8.48
CA ILE A 125 -13.47 2.36 7.30
C ILE A 125 -14.98 2.28 7.59
N ASP A 126 -15.73 3.29 7.15
CA ASP A 126 -17.18 3.32 7.34
C ASP A 126 -17.90 2.58 6.20
N PHE A 127 -17.99 1.26 6.32
CA PHE A 127 -18.65 0.40 5.33
C PHE A 127 -20.11 0.77 5.06
N LYS A 128 -20.80 1.45 5.98
CA LYS A 128 -22.19 1.90 5.77
C LYS A 128 -22.28 3.04 4.76
N LYS A 129 -21.20 3.81 4.61
CA LYS A 129 -21.10 4.92 3.64
C LYS A 129 -20.43 4.52 2.34
N ILE A 130 -19.76 3.36 2.32
CA ILE A 130 -19.10 2.86 1.12
C ILE A 130 -20.15 2.25 0.19
N LYS A 131 -20.18 2.74 -1.05
CA LYS A 131 -20.96 2.20 -2.15
C LYS A 131 -19.99 2.01 -3.31
N ALA A 132 -19.37 0.85 -3.39
CA ALA A 132 -18.38 0.53 -4.40
C ALA A 132 -18.56 -0.91 -4.88
N ASP A 133 -18.14 -1.21 -6.10
CA ASP A 133 -18.12 -2.57 -6.63
C ASP A 133 -16.89 -3.32 -6.09
N ILE A 134 -15.76 -2.61 -5.97
CA ILE A 134 -14.49 -3.17 -5.52
C ILE A 134 -14.01 -2.43 -4.27
N PHE A 135 -13.55 -3.19 -3.30
CA PHE A 135 -12.80 -2.71 -2.14
C PHE A 135 -11.36 -3.20 -2.23
N HIS A 136 -10.43 -2.28 -2.47
CA HIS A 136 -9.00 -2.57 -2.52
C HIS A 136 -8.31 -2.18 -1.22
N LEU A 137 -7.49 -3.09 -0.67
CA LEU A 137 -6.70 -2.87 0.56
C LEU A 137 -5.22 -3.08 0.29
N GLU A 138 -4.39 -2.04 0.52
CA GLU A 138 -2.93 -2.12 0.38
C GLU A 138 -2.20 -1.24 1.41
N TYR A 139 -1.00 -1.55 1.81
CA TYR A 139 -0.24 -2.78 1.51
C TYR A 139 -0.30 -3.71 2.71
N LEU A 140 -0.73 -4.94 2.53
CA LEU A 140 -0.52 -5.95 3.56
C LEU A 140 0.97 -6.03 3.90
N LEU A 141 1.31 -6.38 5.14
CA LEU A 141 2.65 -6.35 5.71
C LEU A 141 3.15 -4.94 6.10
N LEU A 142 2.41 -3.88 5.73
CA LEU A 142 2.76 -2.49 6.05
C LEU A 142 1.63 -1.75 6.81
N LEU A 143 0.49 -2.40 7.04
CA LEU A 143 -0.71 -1.77 7.63
C LEU A 143 -0.70 -1.68 9.16
N GLY A 144 0.40 -2.01 9.81
CA GLY A 144 0.55 -1.87 11.26
C GLY A 144 -0.57 -2.52 12.06
N THR A 145 -1.61 -1.75 12.40
CA THR A 145 -2.75 -2.25 13.18
C THR A 145 -3.57 -3.33 12.47
N LEU A 146 -3.78 -3.20 11.15
CA LEU A 146 -4.57 -4.19 10.40
C LEU A 146 -3.83 -5.51 10.19
N ASP A 147 -2.50 -5.50 10.20
CA ASP A 147 -1.69 -6.72 10.14
C ASP A 147 -1.70 -7.52 11.47
N GLN A 148 -2.22 -6.93 12.55
CA GLN A 148 -2.28 -7.61 13.85
C GLN A 148 -3.27 -8.77 13.84
N PRO A 149 -3.04 -9.79 14.69
CA PRO A 149 -3.95 -10.92 14.82
C PRO A 149 -5.39 -10.52 15.18
N ASP A 150 -6.35 -11.26 14.65
CA ASP A 150 -7.76 -11.25 15.04
C ASP A 150 -8.18 -12.70 15.32
N GLU A 151 -8.91 -12.94 16.43
CA GLU A 151 -9.25 -14.29 16.91
C GLU A 151 -10.15 -15.06 15.94
N ASP A 152 -11.07 -14.35 15.25
CA ASP A 152 -12.05 -14.99 14.36
C ASP A 152 -11.56 -15.09 12.91
N TYR A 153 -10.81 -14.08 12.45
CA TYR A 153 -10.43 -13.92 11.04
C TYR A 153 -8.97 -14.21 10.75
N GLY A 154 -8.16 -14.38 11.80
CA GLY A 154 -6.71 -14.56 11.71
C GLY A 154 -5.94 -13.23 11.72
N THR A 155 -6.37 -12.22 10.96
CA THR A 155 -5.87 -10.84 11.04
C THR A 155 -7.00 -9.83 10.95
N LYS A 156 -6.76 -8.60 11.42
CA LYS A 156 -7.73 -7.51 11.27
C LYS A 156 -7.94 -7.10 9.81
N ALA A 157 -6.91 -7.22 8.96
CA ALA A 157 -7.04 -7.03 7.52
C ALA A 157 -8.01 -8.04 6.91
N ALA A 158 -7.90 -9.32 7.27
CA ALA A 158 -8.85 -10.36 6.87
C ALA A 158 -10.29 -10.03 7.28
N LYS A 159 -10.47 -9.51 8.50
CA LYS A 159 -11.79 -9.07 8.99
C LYS A 159 -12.35 -7.89 8.19
N VAL A 160 -11.51 -6.94 7.81
CA VAL A 160 -11.89 -5.81 6.96
C VAL A 160 -12.36 -6.32 5.60
N LEU A 161 -11.60 -7.21 4.95
CA LEU A 161 -11.96 -7.82 3.66
C LEU A 161 -13.26 -8.63 3.76
N ALA A 162 -13.38 -9.49 4.78
CA ALA A 162 -14.62 -10.24 5.04
C ALA A 162 -15.83 -9.32 5.25
N THR A 163 -15.60 -8.14 5.84
CA THR A 163 -16.65 -7.15 6.02
C THR A 163 -17.02 -6.51 4.68
N ALA A 164 -16.06 -6.19 3.82
CA ALA A 164 -16.32 -5.69 2.48
C ALA A 164 -17.19 -6.66 1.67
N GLN A 165 -16.88 -7.96 1.72
CA GLN A 165 -17.68 -9.01 1.06
C GLN A 165 -19.11 -9.11 1.63
N LYS A 166 -19.31 -8.91 2.94
CA LYS A 166 -20.67 -8.84 3.54
C LYS A 166 -21.47 -7.66 3.02
N TYR A 167 -20.81 -6.60 2.59
CA TYR A 167 -21.42 -5.46 1.88
C TYR A 167 -21.45 -5.68 0.37
N GLU A 168 -21.23 -6.93 -0.07
CA GLU A 168 -21.29 -7.41 -1.45
C GLU A 168 -20.31 -6.69 -2.39
N MET A 169 -19.17 -6.25 -1.91
CA MET A 169 -18.05 -5.75 -2.72
C MET A 169 -17.11 -6.89 -3.07
N GLU A 170 -16.60 -6.90 -4.29
CA GLU A 170 -15.41 -7.70 -4.62
C GLU A 170 -14.18 -7.11 -3.92
N THR A 171 -13.27 -7.96 -3.51
CA THR A 171 -12.12 -7.57 -2.70
C THR A 171 -10.82 -7.76 -3.47
N SER A 172 -9.94 -6.78 -3.33
CA SER A 172 -8.62 -6.80 -3.96
C SER A 172 -7.55 -6.44 -2.94
N VAL A 173 -6.40 -7.07 -3.02
CA VAL A 173 -5.26 -6.76 -2.14
C VAL A 173 -3.96 -6.66 -2.93
N ASP A 174 -3.07 -5.84 -2.40
CA ASP A 174 -1.66 -5.78 -2.73
C ASP A 174 -0.83 -5.83 -1.45
N MET A 175 0.44 -6.13 -1.56
CA MET A 175 1.34 -6.26 -0.42
C MET A 175 2.71 -5.66 -0.74
N VAL A 176 3.54 -5.51 0.28
CA VAL A 176 4.91 -5.03 0.11
C VAL A 176 5.89 -6.19 0.14
N SER A 177 6.92 -6.11 -0.71
CA SER A 177 8.07 -7.01 -0.62
C SER A 177 8.86 -6.70 0.65
N GLU A 178 8.78 -7.53 1.69
CA GLU A 178 9.55 -7.36 2.92
C GLU A 178 10.60 -8.45 3.11
N GLU A 179 11.71 -8.09 3.72
CA GLU A 179 12.70 -9.05 4.22
C GLU A 179 12.20 -9.63 5.55
N GLY A 180 11.43 -10.71 5.50
CA GLY A 180 10.88 -11.31 6.71
C GLY A 180 10.12 -12.62 6.46
N ASN A 181 9.49 -13.13 7.52
CA ASN A 181 8.74 -14.37 7.48
C ASN A 181 7.26 -14.16 7.83
N ARG A 182 6.73 -12.95 7.67
CA ARG A 182 5.36 -12.62 8.05
C ARG A 182 4.32 -12.94 7.00
N TYR A 183 4.71 -13.24 5.75
CA TYR A 183 3.78 -13.50 4.65
C TYR A 183 2.66 -14.48 5.02
N GLN A 184 3.02 -15.65 5.51
CA GLN A 184 2.02 -16.66 5.86
C GLN A 184 1.11 -16.23 7.01
N LYS A 185 1.65 -15.50 7.98
CA LYS A 185 0.89 -15.07 9.18
C LYS A 185 -0.06 -13.93 8.89
N VAL A 186 0.32 -13.03 7.99
CA VAL A 186 -0.44 -11.81 7.69
C VAL A 186 -1.29 -11.98 6.43
N VAL A 187 -0.70 -12.51 5.36
CA VAL A 187 -1.34 -12.56 4.05
C VAL A 187 -2.32 -13.74 3.93
N TRP A 188 -1.96 -14.95 4.36
CA TRP A 188 -2.85 -16.10 4.21
C TRP A 188 -4.25 -15.94 4.83
N PRO A 189 -4.41 -15.37 6.04
CA PRO A 189 -5.74 -15.08 6.54
C PRO A 189 -6.53 -14.13 5.64
N ALA A 190 -5.88 -13.11 5.09
CA ALA A 190 -6.50 -12.13 4.21
C ALA A 190 -6.95 -12.75 2.88
N LEU A 191 -6.14 -13.64 2.28
CA LEU A 191 -6.46 -14.31 1.01
C LEU A 191 -7.76 -15.13 1.04
N LYS A 192 -8.22 -15.57 2.21
CA LYS A 192 -9.52 -16.25 2.34
C LYS A 192 -10.71 -15.37 1.97
N TYR A 193 -10.51 -14.05 2.01
CA TYR A 193 -11.53 -13.04 1.76
C TYR A 193 -11.08 -12.09 0.65
N THR A 194 -10.32 -12.60 -0.32
CA THR A 194 -9.75 -11.83 -1.42
C THR A 194 -10.17 -12.46 -2.74
N ASP A 195 -10.76 -11.66 -3.62
CA ASP A 195 -11.13 -12.09 -4.97
C ASP A 195 -9.98 -11.85 -5.96
N TYR A 196 -9.22 -10.76 -5.77
CA TYR A 196 -8.07 -10.38 -6.62
C TYR A 196 -6.84 -10.11 -5.76
N CYS A 197 -5.75 -10.82 -6.03
CA CYS A 197 -4.47 -10.62 -5.37
C CYS A 197 -3.41 -10.21 -6.41
N VAL A 198 -2.87 -9.01 -6.27
CA VAL A 198 -1.81 -8.50 -7.15
C VAL A 198 -0.48 -8.65 -6.41
N VAL A 199 0.46 -9.34 -7.01
CA VAL A 199 1.76 -9.63 -6.39
C VAL A 199 2.85 -9.69 -7.45
N ASN A 200 4.06 -9.31 -7.06
CA ASN A 200 5.26 -9.59 -7.84
C ASN A 200 5.83 -10.98 -7.48
N GLU A 201 6.92 -11.38 -8.14
CA GLU A 201 7.56 -12.68 -7.93
C GLU A 201 8.14 -12.87 -6.53
N VAL A 202 8.60 -11.81 -5.89
CA VAL A 202 9.16 -11.85 -4.51
C VAL A 202 8.04 -12.12 -3.51
N GLU A 203 6.94 -11.40 -3.65
CA GLU A 203 5.75 -11.52 -2.82
C GLU A 203 5.07 -12.88 -3.03
N GLY A 204 4.91 -13.29 -4.30
CA GLY A 204 4.40 -14.62 -4.65
C GLY A 204 5.23 -15.74 -4.02
N THR A 205 6.55 -15.63 -4.07
CA THR A 205 7.46 -16.56 -3.38
C THR A 205 7.26 -16.51 -1.86
N GLY A 206 7.17 -15.32 -1.27
CA GLY A 206 6.96 -15.13 0.17
C GLY A 206 5.66 -15.76 0.68
N VAL A 207 4.58 -15.62 -0.10
CA VAL A 207 3.26 -16.17 0.23
C VAL A 207 3.20 -17.69 0.07
N THR A 208 3.72 -18.21 -1.05
CA THR A 208 3.58 -19.64 -1.40
C THR A 208 4.71 -20.50 -0.86
N GLY A 209 5.88 -19.93 -0.62
CA GLY A 209 7.13 -20.64 -0.35
C GLY A 209 7.76 -21.27 -1.61
N ILE A 210 7.17 -21.05 -2.79
CA ILE A 210 7.65 -21.58 -4.07
C ILE A 210 8.60 -20.58 -4.67
N GLN A 211 9.88 -20.94 -4.84
CA GLN A 211 10.87 -20.09 -5.48
C GLN A 211 10.75 -20.19 -7.00
N LEU A 212 10.44 -19.06 -7.64
CA LEU A 212 10.37 -18.94 -9.10
C LEU A 212 11.75 -18.80 -9.76
N TYR A 213 12.74 -18.30 -9.03
CA TYR A 213 14.08 -18.03 -9.53
C TYR A 213 15.15 -18.76 -8.70
N ASP A 214 16.22 -19.19 -9.36
CA ASP A 214 17.46 -19.60 -8.72
C ASP A 214 18.65 -18.87 -9.38
N LYS A 215 19.88 -19.35 -9.14
CA LYS A 215 21.10 -18.77 -9.70
C LYS A 215 21.19 -18.87 -11.22
N ASP A 216 20.44 -19.78 -11.81
CA ASP A 216 20.46 -20.12 -13.23
C ASP A 216 19.26 -19.50 -14.01
N GLY A 217 18.33 -18.84 -13.31
CA GLY A 217 17.19 -18.15 -13.89
C GLY A 217 15.82 -18.66 -13.40
N ILE A 218 14.82 -18.64 -14.27
CA ILE A 218 13.45 -19.08 -13.94
C ILE A 218 13.39 -20.60 -13.82
N LYS A 219 12.83 -21.08 -12.73
CA LYS A 219 12.53 -22.50 -12.53
C LYS A 219 11.24 -22.87 -13.25
N GLU A 220 11.34 -23.44 -14.44
CA GLU A 220 10.17 -23.83 -15.25
C GLU A 220 9.25 -24.84 -14.51
N GLU A 221 9.80 -25.65 -13.63
CA GLU A 221 9.06 -26.62 -12.81
C GLU A 221 8.09 -25.99 -11.79
N ASN A 222 8.26 -24.69 -11.51
CA ASN A 222 7.48 -23.93 -10.54
C ASN A 222 6.53 -22.92 -11.20
N MET A 223 6.47 -22.90 -12.53
CA MET A 223 5.49 -22.12 -13.30
C MET A 223 4.23 -22.95 -13.58
#